data_aa18c645606a3aace7da908f1c26438a
#
_entry.id   aa18c645606a3aace7da908f1c26438a
#
_cell.length_a   1.000
_cell.length_b   1.000
_cell.length_c   1.000
_cell.angle_alpha   90.00
_cell.angle_beta   90.00
_cell.angle_gamma   90.00
#
_symmetry.space_group_name_H-M   'P 1'
#
loop_
_entity.id
_entity.type
_entity.pdbx_description
1 polymer ?
#
loop_
_entity_poly.entity_id
_entity_poly.type
_entity_poly.pdbx_seq_one_letter_code
_entity_poly.pdbx_strand_id
1 'polypeptide(L)'
;PYTTLFRSKSVTFFSGENGSGKSTLLEAIAIAYGFNPEGGTRNFDFSTLETHSGLWQDITLVKGTTRAKDGFFLRAESFYNLSSCIDDLDTDPENIMGRKIIESYGGKSLHTISHGESFLNLIIYRFGESSLYLLDEPEAALSPTGQFTLLKRIHDLSINGYSQFIIATHSPILLSYPYGCIYEFNDDGIEEKLYQE
;
A
#
# COMPACT_ATOMS: atom_id res chain seq x y z
N PRO A 1 -28.34 9.21 3.76
CA PRO A 1 -27.01 8.80 3.38
C PRO A 1 -26.06 9.14 4.51
N TYR A 2 -25.39 8.13 5.09
CA TYR A 2 -24.38 8.35 6.12
C TYR A 2 -23.08 8.69 5.42
N THR A 3 -22.59 9.92 5.59
CA THR A 3 -21.29 10.34 5.06
C THR A 3 -20.25 10.12 6.15
N THR A 4 -19.48 9.07 6.07
CA THR A 4 -18.32 8.87 6.94
C THR A 4 -17.16 9.68 6.37
N LEU A 5 -16.70 10.66 7.12
CA LEU A 5 -15.62 11.56 6.71
C LEU A 5 -14.32 11.07 7.36
N PHE A 6 -13.47 10.39 6.59
CA PHE A 6 -12.12 10.04 7.03
C PHE A 6 -11.20 11.25 6.87
N ARG A 7 -10.68 11.76 7.97
CA ARG A 7 -9.57 12.72 7.96
C ARG A 7 -8.26 11.96 8.10
N SER A 8 -7.67 11.63 6.97
CA SER A 8 -6.40 10.91 6.96
C SER A 8 -5.28 11.77 7.54
N LYS A 9 -4.60 11.26 8.57
CA LYS A 9 -3.27 11.72 9.01
C LYS A 9 -2.21 11.22 8.05
N SER A 10 -0.95 11.59 8.28
CA SER A 10 0.17 11.08 7.45
C SER A 10 0.27 9.55 7.49
N VAL A 11 -0.15 8.92 8.60
CA VAL A 11 -0.25 7.47 8.73
C VAL A 11 -1.63 7.11 9.30
N THR A 12 -2.35 6.28 8.57
CA THR A 12 -3.69 5.79 8.93
C THR A 12 -3.70 4.28 8.86
N PHE A 13 -4.19 3.64 9.91
CA PHE A 13 -4.39 2.20 9.97
C PHE A 13 -5.88 1.87 9.92
N PHE A 14 -6.22 0.86 9.13
CA PHE A 14 -7.50 0.18 9.17
C PHE A 14 -7.29 -1.14 9.91
N SER A 15 -7.92 -1.29 11.07
CA SER A 15 -7.87 -2.49 11.90
C SER A 15 -9.25 -3.15 11.98
N GLY A 16 -9.30 -4.40 12.42
CA GLY A 16 -10.55 -5.16 12.58
C GLY A 16 -10.37 -6.62 12.14
N GLU A 17 -11.37 -7.44 12.33
CA GLU A 17 -11.34 -8.86 11.99
C GLU A 17 -11.25 -9.12 10.48
N ASN A 18 -10.91 -10.37 10.12
CA ASN A 18 -10.91 -10.79 8.72
C ASN A 18 -12.35 -10.73 8.18
N GLY A 19 -12.49 -10.18 6.95
CA GLY A 19 -13.81 -10.00 6.34
C GLY A 19 -14.56 -8.73 6.78
N SER A 20 -14.01 -7.89 7.66
CA SER A 20 -14.65 -6.64 8.10
C SER A 20 -14.69 -5.53 7.04
N GLY A 21 -14.10 -5.74 5.86
CA GLY A 21 -14.14 -4.78 4.74
C GLY A 21 -12.93 -3.84 4.64
N LYS A 22 -11.87 -4.01 5.45
CA LYS A 22 -10.64 -3.19 5.41
C LYS A 22 -10.02 -3.14 4.02
N SER A 23 -9.72 -4.33 3.47
CA SER A 23 -9.12 -4.48 2.14
C SER A 23 -10.02 -3.96 1.03
N THR A 24 -11.34 -4.16 1.15
CA THR A 24 -12.33 -3.66 0.19
C THR A 24 -12.35 -2.12 0.15
N LEU A 25 -12.32 -1.46 1.33
CA LEU A 25 -12.25 0.00 1.37
C LEU A 25 -10.90 0.52 0.87
N LEU A 26 -9.80 -0.14 1.26
CA LEU A 26 -8.46 0.25 0.80
C LEU A 26 -8.33 0.13 -0.72
N GLU A 27 -8.83 -0.96 -1.31
CA GLU A 27 -8.89 -1.17 -2.76
C GLU A 27 -9.75 -0.11 -3.45
N ALA A 28 -10.93 0.20 -2.90
CA ALA A 28 -11.80 1.24 -3.44
C ALA A 28 -11.11 2.62 -3.45
N ILE A 29 -10.37 2.95 -2.38
CA ILE A 29 -9.54 4.17 -2.32
C ILE A 29 -8.45 4.13 -3.38
N ALA A 30 -7.77 2.99 -3.56
CA ALA A 30 -6.71 2.81 -4.55
C ALA A 30 -7.24 3.08 -5.97
N ILE A 31 -8.34 2.44 -6.35
CA ILE A 31 -8.98 2.60 -7.66
C ILE A 31 -9.43 4.06 -7.88
N ALA A 32 -10.13 4.64 -6.89
CA ALA A 32 -10.61 6.02 -6.98
C ALA A 32 -9.46 7.04 -7.07
N TYR A 33 -8.27 6.70 -6.53
CA TYR A 33 -7.07 7.52 -6.68
C TYR A 33 -6.37 7.35 -8.03
N GLY A 34 -6.60 6.23 -8.72
CA GLY A 34 -6.05 5.90 -10.03
C GLY A 34 -4.93 4.85 -10.00
N PHE A 35 -4.86 4.01 -8.96
CA PHE A 35 -4.01 2.83 -8.94
C PHE A 35 -4.68 1.65 -9.62
N ASN A 36 -3.87 0.70 -10.09
CA ASN A 36 -4.38 -0.58 -10.56
C ASN A 36 -4.96 -1.39 -9.38
N PRO A 37 -6.13 -2.04 -9.53
CA PRO A 37 -6.74 -2.86 -8.48
C PRO A 37 -5.85 -3.98 -7.96
N GLU A 38 -4.97 -4.52 -8.81
CA GLU A 38 -4.05 -5.59 -8.45
C GLU A 38 -2.76 -5.11 -7.79
N GLY A 39 -2.57 -3.79 -7.69
CA GLY A 39 -1.40 -3.19 -7.07
C GLY A 39 -0.40 -2.59 -8.06
N GLY A 40 0.68 -2.05 -7.52
CA GLY A 40 1.71 -1.38 -8.29
C GLY A 40 1.61 0.14 -8.28
N THR A 41 2.29 0.78 -9.23
CA THR A 41 2.21 2.23 -9.42
C THR A 41 1.03 2.60 -10.32
N ARG A 42 0.70 3.88 -10.42
CA ARG A 42 -0.35 4.37 -11.33
C ARG A 42 -0.07 4.11 -12.81
N ASN A 43 1.16 3.80 -13.17
CA ASN A 43 1.58 3.57 -14.56
C ASN A 43 1.57 2.09 -14.94
N PHE A 44 1.25 1.20 -13.99
CA PHE A 44 1.08 -0.22 -14.29
C PHE A 44 -0.36 -0.47 -14.76
N ASP A 45 -0.49 -0.80 -16.03
CA ASP A 45 -1.77 -1.15 -16.65
C ASP A 45 -1.75 -2.65 -17.00
N PHE A 46 -2.01 -3.47 -15.99
CA PHE A 46 -2.23 -4.89 -16.18
C PHE A 46 -3.51 -5.29 -15.45
N SER A 47 -4.35 -6.09 -16.10
CA SER A 47 -5.58 -6.62 -15.53
C SER A 47 -5.64 -8.10 -15.82
N THR A 48 -5.69 -8.91 -14.75
CA THR A 48 -5.88 -10.36 -14.88
C THR A 48 -7.34 -10.76 -14.74
N LEU A 49 -8.14 -10.08 -13.95
CA LEU A 49 -9.59 -10.35 -13.79
C LEU A 49 -10.34 -9.13 -13.22
N GLU A 50 -11.55 -8.84 -13.71
CA GLU A 50 -12.46 -7.85 -13.13
C GLU A 50 -13.15 -8.41 -11.86
N THR A 51 -12.40 -8.55 -10.75
CA THR A 51 -12.94 -9.07 -9.48
C THR A 51 -13.05 -8.02 -8.38
N HIS A 52 -12.81 -6.75 -8.73
CA HIS A 52 -12.85 -5.66 -7.75
C HIS A 52 -14.27 -5.22 -7.41
N SER A 53 -14.45 -4.80 -6.16
CA SER A 53 -15.71 -4.27 -5.66
C SER A 53 -16.11 -2.98 -6.39
N GLY A 54 -17.41 -2.79 -6.67
CA GLY A 54 -17.95 -1.53 -7.20
C GLY A 54 -17.91 -0.34 -6.22
N LEU A 55 -17.47 -0.53 -4.99
CA LEU A 55 -17.48 0.49 -3.93
C LEU A 55 -16.73 1.78 -4.31
N TRP A 56 -15.71 1.70 -5.18
CA TRP A 56 -14.98 2.89 -5.65
C TRP A 56 -15.85 3.92 -6.36
N GLN A 57 -17.01 3.51 -6.91
CA GLN A 57 -17.97 4.40 -7.57
C GLN A 57 -18.78 5.24 -6.56
N ASP A 58 -18.93 4.72 -5.35
CA ASP A 58 -19.73 5.34 -4.28
C ASP A 58 -18.91 6.22 -3.33
N ILE A 59 -17.58 6.20 -3.45
CA ILE A 59 -16.70 7.04 -2.63
C ILE A 59 -16.25 8.30 -3.35
N THR A 60 -16.08 9.38 -2.59
CA THR A 60 -15.51 10.64 -3.10
C THR A 60 -14.21 10.96 -2.37
N LEU A 61 -13.11 11.00 -3.11
CA LEU A 61 -11.81 11.39 -2.57
C LEU A 61 -11.64 12.91 -2.60
N VAL A 62 -11.55 13.52 -1.42
CA VAL A 62 -11.19 14.93 -1.28
C VAL A 62 -9.67 15.02 -1.17
N LYS A 63 -9.02 15.44 -2.25
CA LYS A 63 -7.57 15.60 -2.30
C LYS A 63 -7.15 16.93 -1.69
N GLY A 64 -6.10 16.92 -0.87
CA GLY A 64 -5.50 18.13 -0.31
C GLY A 64 -4.84 19.02 -1.37
N THR A 65 -4.30 20.17 -0.95
CA THR A 65 -3.60 21.13 -1.82
C THR A 65 -2.29 20.58 -2.38
N THR A 66 -1.62 19.70 -1.63
CA THR A 66 -0.38 19.03 -2.05
C THR A 66 -0.73 17.67 -2.68
N ARG A 67 -0.36 17.50 -3.94
CA ARG A 67 -0.55 16.22 -4.64
C ARG A 67 0.67 15.34 -4.46
N ALA A 68 0.45 14.06 -4.20
CA ALA A 68 1.52 13.07 -4.20
C ALA A 68 2.16 13.01 -5.61
N LYS A 69 3.49 13.07 -5.66
CA LYS A 69 4.27 12.99 -6.92
C LYS A 69 4.28 11.58 -7.46
N ASP A 70 4.29 10.60 -6.55
CA ASP A 70 4.34 9.18 -6.84
C ASP A 70 3.45 8.42 -5.85
N GLY A 71 3.39 7.11 -5.96
CA GLY A 71 2.66 6.27 -5.04
C GLY A 71 2.69 4.81 -5.42
N PHE A 72 2.25 4.00 -4.48
CA PHE A 72 2.22 2.56 -4.65
C PHE A 72 1.04 1.94 -3.89
N PHE A 73 0.31 1.09 -4.57
CA PHE A 73 -0.65 0.19 -3.92
C PHE A 73 -0.01 -1.20 -3.81
N LEU A 74 0.15 -1.70 -2.60
CA LEU A 74 0.82 -2.95 -2.32
C LEU A 74 -0.13 -3.91 -1.60
N ARG A 75 -0.42 -5.02 -2.26
CA ARG A 75 -1.18 -6.14 -1.72
C ARG A 75 -0.23 -7.33 -1.57
N ALA A 76 -0.19 -7.92 -0.38
CA ALA A 76 0.66 -9.09 -0.16
C ALA A 76 0.29 -10.26 -1.09
N GLU A 77 -0.99 -10.46 -1.36
CA GLU A 77 -1.49 -11.50 -2.25
C GLU A 77 -1.07 -11.33 -3.72
N SER A 78 -1.05 -10.08 -4.22
CA SER A 78 -0.75 -9.78 -5.63
C SER A 78 0.74 -9.48 -5.86
N PHE A 79 1.57 -9.51 -4.81
CA PHE A 79 2.99 -9.15 -4.93
C PHE A 79 3.76 -10.06 -5.89
N TYR A 80 3.39 -11.34 -5.97
CA TYR A 80 4.00 -12.27 -6.92
C TYR A 80 3.72 -11.88 -8.38
N ASN A 81 2.48 -11.50 -8.68
CA ASN A 81 2.09 -11.05 -10.02
C ASN A 81 2.82 -9.78 -10.43
N LEU A 82 2.97 -8.84 -9.48
CA LEU A 82 3.76 -7.62 -9.68
C LEU A 82 5.22 -7.94 -9.99
N SER A 83 5.83 -8.89 -9.27
CA SER A 83 7.22 -9.30 -9.49
C SER A 83 7.41 -9.90 -10.88
N SER A 84 6.48 -10.74 -11.33
CA SER A 84 6.49 -11.31 -12.69
C SER A 84 6.34 -10.22 -13.75
N CYS A 85 5.43 -9.26 -13.55
CA CYS A 85 5.22 -8.14 -14.46
C CYS A 85 6.48 -7.27 -14.61
N ILE A 86 7.22 -7.03 -13.53
CA ILE A 86 8.48 -6.28 -13.56
C ILE A 86 9.53 -7.03 -14.39
N ASP A 87 9.68 -8.34 -14.17
CA ASP A 87 10.66 -9.15 -14.91
C ASP A 87 10.29 -9.23 -16.40
N ASP A 88 9.01 -9.34 -16.74
CA ASP A 88 8.53 -9.36 -18.12
C ASP A 88 8.79 -8.02 -18.82
N LEU A 89 8.50 -6.90 -18.19
CA LEU A 89 8.76 -5.56 -18.74
C LEU A 89 10.26 -5.29 -18.96
N ASP A 90 11.12 -5.80 -18.09
CA ASP A 90 12.58 -5.63 -18.20
C ASP A 90 13.23 -6.57 -19.22
N THR A 91 12.52 -7.62 -19.65
CA THR A 91 12.98 -8.55 -20.71
C THR A 91 12.37 -8.24 -22.07
N ASP A 92 11.39 -7.32 -22.16
CA ASP A 92 10.75 -6.92 -23.41
C ASP A 92 11.78 -6.22 -24.35
N PRO A 93 12.02 -6.73 -25.57
CA PRO A 93 12.93 -6.14 -26.53
C PRO A 93 12.56 -4.69 -26.93
N GLU A 94 11.30 -4.29 -26.83
CA GLU A 94 10.86 -2.93 -27.14
C GLU A 94 11.24 -1.92 -26.04
N ASN A 95 11.53 -2.37 -24.81
CA ASN A 95 11.91 -1.57 -23.66
C ASN A 95 13.44 -1.45 -23.42
N ILE A 96 14.29 -2.00 -24.29
CA ILE A 96 15.76 -2.07 -24.12
C ILE A 96 16.44 -0.69 -24.04
N MET A 97 15.82 0.39 -24.46
CA MET A 97 16.44 1.73 -24.46
C MET A 97 16.28 2.53 -23.15
N GLY A 98 15.63 1.97 -22.12
CA GLY A 98 15.40 2.61 -20.84
C GLY A 98 16.25 2.02 -19.69
N ARG A 99 16.24 2.71 -18.54
CA ARG A 99 16.70 2.10 -17.28
C ARG A 99 15.80 0.93 -16.94
N LYS A 100 16.40 -0.20 -16.58
CA LYS A 100 15.64 -1.37 -16.14
C LYS A 100 14.81 -1.01 -14.91
N ILE A 101 13.55 -1.41 -14.92
CA ILE A 101 12.60 -1.17 -13.82
C ILE A 101 13.13 -1.81 -12.54
N ILE A 102 13.74 -3.00 -12.65
CA ILE A 102 14.33 -3.75 -11.54
C ILE A 102 15.41 -2.97 -10.77
N GLU A 103 16.10 -2.00 -11.39
CA GLU A 103 17.08 -1.15 -10.70
C GLU A 103 16.41 -0.32 -9.58
N SER A 104 15.15 0.07 -9.77
CA SER A 104 14.33 0.76 -8.76
C SER A 104 13.86 -0.16 -7.63
N TYR A 105 14.12 -1.46 -7.73
CA TYR A 105 13.74 -2.50 -6.78
C TYR A 105 14.95 -3.24 -6.18
N GLY A 106 16.15 -2.63 -6.27
CA GLY A 106 17.38 -3.19 -5.71
C GLY A 106 18.23 -3.98 -6.70
N GLY A 107 17.90 -3.97 -7.99
CA GLY A 107 18.74 -4.49 -9.08
C GLY A 107 18.82 -6.01 -9.18
N LYS A 108 18.02 -6.77 -8.41
CA LYS A 108 17.92 -8.23 -8.47
C LYS A 108 16.51 -8.65 -8.76
N SER A 109 16.30 -9.68 -9.60
CA SER A 109 14.97 -10.23 -9.82
C SER A 109 14.33 -10.62 -8.47
N LEU A 110 13.11 -10.14 -8.26
CA LEU A 110 12.37 -10.37 -7.03
C LEU A 110 12.01 -11.85 -6.84
N HIS A 111 12.09 -12.66 -7.92
CA HIS A 111 11.90 -14.12 -7.87
C HIS A 111 13.15 -14.88 -7.39
N THR A 112 14.33 -14.26 -7.42
CA THR A 112 15.60 -14.93 -7.03
C THR A 112 15.91 -14.85 -5.54
N ILE A 113 15.14 -14.10 -4.79
CA ILE A 113 15.27 -13.90 -3.34
C ILE A 113 13.99 -14.33 -2.63
N SER A 114 14.06 -14.50 -1.30
CA SER A 114 12.87 -14.91 -0.54
C SER A 114 11.74 -13.86 -0.64
N HIS A 115 10.49 -14.32 -0.54
CA HIS A 115 9.31 -13.44 -0.66
C HIS A 115 9.38 -12.25 0.30
N GLY A 116 9.76 -12.48 1.55
CA GLY A 116 9.93 -11.40 2.54
C GLY A 116 11.07 -10.44 2.21
N GLU A 117 12.19 -10.91 1.65
CA GLU A 117 13.29 -10.05 1.21
C GLU A 117 12.91 -9.21 -0.01
N SER A 118 12.18 -9.80 -0.95
CA SER A 118 11.66 -9.07 -2.12
C SER A 118 10.74 -7.93 -1.70
N PHE A 119 9.84 -8.23 -0.75
CA PHE A 119 8.93 -7.25 -0.19
C PHE A 119 9.66 -6.12 0.56
N LEU A 120 10.70 -6.44 1.35
CA LEU A 120 11.55 -5.46 2.01
C LEU A 120 12.35 -4.62 1.02
N ASN A 121 12.87 -5.22 -0.04
CA ASN A 121 13.59 -4.50 -1.09
C ASN A 121 12.69 -3.45 -1.76
N LEU A 122 11.44 -3.82 -2.10
CA LEU A 122 10.46 -2.87 -2.60
C LEU A 122 10.26 -1.70 -1.63
N ILE A 123 10.06 -1.96 -0.33
CA ILE A 123 9.87 -0.92 0.68
C ILE A 123 11.11 0.00 0.78
N ILE A 124 12.31 -0.57 0.77
CA ILE A 124 13.54 0.18 0.98
C ILE A 124 13.91 1.02 -0.25
N TYR A 125 13.81 0.46 -1.45
CA TYR A 125 14.31 1.08 -2.68
C TYR A 125 13.24 1.86 -3.45
N ARG A 126 11.98 1.41 -3.41
CA ARG A 126 10.90 2.02 -4.21
C ARG A 126 10.12 3.09 -3.45
N PHE A 127 10.01 3.00 -2.11
CA PHE A 127 9.29 3.99 -1.35
C PHE A 127 10.13 5.27 -1.20
N GLY A 128 9.58 6.38 -1.65
CA GLY A 128 10.22 7.71 -1.66
C GLY A 128 9.37 8.79 -0.99
N GLU A 129 9.84 10.01 -1.07
CA GLU A 129 9.21 11.18 -0.50
C GLU A 129 8.02 11.68 -1.33
N SER A 130 7.15 12.47 -0.70
CA SER A 130 5.99 13.13 -1.33
C SER A 130 5.08 12.16 -2.09
N SER A 131 4.83 11.01 -1.51
CA SER A 131 4.16 9.87 -2.14
C SER A 131 2.96 9.38 -1.32
N LEU A 132 2.04 8.66 -1.98
CA LEU A 132 0.92 7.98 -1.34
C LEU A 132 1.14 6.46 -1.39
N TYR A 133 1.12 5.82 -0.23
CA TYR A 133 1.27 4.38 -0.07
C TYR A 133 0.00 3.77 0.52
N LEU A 134 -0.55 2.80 -0.18
CA LEU A 134 -1.66 1.98 0.26
C LEU A 134 -1.12 0.57 0.45
N LEU A 135 -1.20 0.03 1.67
CA LEU A 135 -0.64 -1.28 2.00
C LEU A 135 -1.73 -2.18 2.54
N ASP A 136 -1.94 -3.31 1.88
CA ASP A 136 -2.94 -4.32 2.27
C ASP A 136 -2.23 -5.54 2.86
N GLU A 137 -2.43 -5.75 4.16
CA GLU A 137 -1.87 -6.85 4.96
C GLU A 137 -0.35 -7.08 4.75
N PRO A 138 0.49 -6.03 4.86
CA PRO A 138 1.92 -6.18 4.61
C PRO A 138 2.61 -7.18 5.54
N GLU A 139 2.03 -7.45 6.72
CA GLU A 139 2.51 -8.45 7.67
C GLU A 139 2.47 -9.88 7.10
N ALA A 140 1.59 -10.19 6.16
CA ALA A 140 1.51 -11.52 5.56
C ALA A 140 2.81 -11.91 4.83
N ALA A 141 3.55 -10.92 4.31
CA ALA A 141 4.83 -11.12 3.63
C ALA A 141 6.05 -10.86 4.54
N LEU A 142 5.86 -10.29 5.74
CA LEU A 142 6.95 -9.79 6.57
C LEU A 142 7.12 -10.57 7.88
N SER A 143 8.35 -10.95 8.19
CA SER A 143 8.71 -11.37 9.54
C SER A 143 8.52 -10.23 10.56
N PRO A 144 8.46 -10.50 11.87
CA PRO A 144 8.40 -9.45 12.89
C PRO A 144 9.50 -8.39 12.73
N THR A 145 10.73 -8.79 12.44
CA THR A 145 11.84 -7.86 12.16
C THR A 145 11.58 -7.04 10.89
N GLY A 146 11.00 -7.64 9.85
CA GLY A 146 10.60 -6.95 8.64
C GLY A 146 9.53 -5.89 8.89
N GLN A 147 8.58 -6.16 9.77
CA GLN A 147 7.54 -5.20 10.17
C GLN A 147 8.14 -3.99 10.91
N PHE A 148 9.15 -4.18 11.76
CA PHE A 148 9.88 -3.05 12.37
C PHE A 148 10.64 -2.24 11.32
N THR A 149 11.21 -2.89 10.31
CA THR A 149 11.87 -2.19 9.19
C THR A 149 10.88 -1.36 8.40
N LEU A 150 9.68 -1.90 8.13
CA LEU A 150 8.58 -1.16 7.52
C LEU A 150 8.17 0.04 8.38
N LEU A 151 7.95 -0.13 9.69
CA LEU A 151 7.60 0.96 10.60
C LEU A 151 8.65 2.08 10.61
N LYS A 152 9.94 1.72 10.60
CA LYS A 152 11.00 2.71 10.49
C LYS A 152 10.89 3.51 9.19
N ARG A 153 10.67 2.83 8.07
CA ARG A 153 10.53 3.50 6.76
C ARG A 153 9.31 4.39 6.70
N ILE A 154 8.17 3.93 7.24
CA ILE A 154 6.95 4.74 7.41
C ILE A 154 7.25 6.01 8.20
N HIS A 155 7.94 5.88 9.33
CA HIS A 155 8.31 7.01 10.19
C HIS A 155 9.15 8.04 9.42
N ASP A 156 10.23 7.59 8.79
CA ASP A 156 11.16 8.47 8.07
C ASP A 156 10.43 9.23 6.93
N LEU A 157 9.59 8.54 6.17
CA LEU A 157 8.89 9.13 5.03
C LEU A 157 7.65 9.95 5.42
N SER A 158 6.97 9.62 6.52
CA SER A 158 5.78 10.37 6.95
C SER A 158 6.13 11.68 7.65
N ILE A 159 7.21 11.70 8.43
CA ILE A 159 7.61 12.90 9.19
C ILE A 159 8.48 13.83 8.35
N ASN A 160 9.47 13.30 7.66
CA ASN A 160 10.46 14.11 6.93
C ASN A 160 10.20 14.13 5.43
N GLY A 161 9.56 13.11 4.87
CA GLY A 161 9.38 12.91 3.44
C GLY A 161 8.02 13.37 2.90
N TYR A 162 7.13 13.90 3.74
CA TYR A 162 5.77 14.33 3.36
C TYR A 162 4.96 13.25 2.62
N SER A 163 5.23 11.98 2.93
CA SER A 163 4.49 10.86 2.36
C SER A 163 3.33 10.46 3.26
N GLN A 164 2.29 9.94 2.63
CA GLN A 164 1.08 9.48 3.30
C GLN A 164 0.96 7.97 3.17
N PHE A 165 0.54 7.32 4.26
CA PHE A 165 0.32 5.88 4.33
C PHE A 165 -1.10 5.59 4.80
N ILE A 166 -1.78 4.67 4.10
CA ILE A 166 -3.04 4.05 4.55
C ILE A 166 -2.79 2.54 4.52
N ILE A 167 -2.97 1.89 5.67
CA ILE A 167 -2.51 0.51 5.87
C ILE A 167 -3.65 -0.30 6.47
N ALA A 168 -4.14 -1.29 5.73
CA ALA A 168 -5.03 -2.30 6.28
C ALA A 168 -4.18 -3.40 6.93
N THR A 169 -4.39 -3.66 8.21
CA THR A 169 -3.58 -4.62 8.98
C THR A 169 -4.32 -5.13 10.21
N HIS A 170 -3.95 -6.32 10.63
CA HIS A 170 -4.30 -6.89 11.94
C HIS A 170 -3.06 -7.13 12.83
N SER A 171 -1.89 -6.68 12.37
CA SER A 171 -0.64 -6.84 13.12
C SER A 171 -0.55 -5.89 14.30
N PRO A 172 -0.42 -6.41 15.56
CA PRO A 172 -0.19 -5.58 16.72
C PRO A 172 1.13 -4.80 16.65
N ILE A 173 2.12 -5.32 15.90
CA ILE A 173 3.40 -4.61 15.69
C ILE A 173 3.16 -3.34 14.88
N LEU A 174 2.43 -3.42 13.76
CA LEU A 174 2.15 -2.26 12.92
C LEU A 174 1.22 -1.27 13.63
N LEU A 175 0.19 -1.76 14.32
CA LEU A 175 -0.75 -0.94 15.09
C LEU A 175 -0.08 -0.24 16.30
N SER A 176 1.10 -0.70 16.73
CA SER A 176 1.86 -0.05 17.81
C SER A 176 2.51 1.28 17.40
N TYR A 177 2.36 1.75 16.16
CA TYR A 177 2.95 3.01 15.70
C TYR A 177 2.28 4.23 16.33
N PRO A 178 2.97 5.04 17.15
CA PRO A 178 2.34 6.03 18.02
C PRO A 178 1.86 7.31 17.30
N TYR A 179 2.30 7.55 16.07
CA TYR A 179 1.97 8.77 15.30
C TYR A 179 0.88 8.55 14.26
N GLY A 180 0.31 7.35 14.21
CA GLY A 180 -0.80 6.99 13.34
C GLY A 180 -2.17 7.35 13.93
N CYS A 181 -3.21 7.27 13.12
CA CYS A 181 -4.56 7.10 13.61
C CYS A 181 -5.08 5.71 13.21
N ILE A 182 -5.92 5.13 14.05
CA ILE A 182 -6.47 3.80 13.86
C ILE A 182 -7.96 3.96 13.63
N TYR A 183 -8.48 3.38 12.56
CA TYR A 183 -9.90 3.18 12.34
C TYR A 183 -10.20 1.70 12.49
N GLU A 184 -11.01 1.37 13.49
CA GLU A 184 -11.45 0.01 13.73
C GLU A 184 -12.73 -0.28 12.96
N PHE A 185 -12.73 -1.38 12.24
CA PHE A 185 -13.85 -1.91 11.49
C PHE A 185 -14.52 -3.00 12.34
N ASN A 186 -15.76 -2.77 12.74
CA ASN A 186 -16.56 -3.69 13.53
C ASN A 186 -17.97 -3.80 12.95
N ASP A 187 -18.84 -4.60 13.59
CA ASP A 187 -20.22 -4.83 13.15
C ASP A 187 -21.10 -3.56 13.19
N ASP A 188 -20.75 -2.59 14.05
CA ASP A 188 -21.47 -1.32 14.20
C ASP A 188 -21.00 -0.25 13.19
N GLY A 189 -19.88 -0.49 12.50
CA GLY A 189 -19.32 0.40 11.50
C GLY A 189 -17.82 0.64 11.64
N ILE A 190 -17.38 1.88 11.37
CA ILE A 190 -15.99 2.27 11.41
C ILE A 190 -15.80 3.38 12.43
N GLU A 191 -14.95 3.14 13.42
CA GLU A 191 -14.69 4.05 14.53
C GLU A 191 -13.21 4.44 14.62
N GLU A 192 -12.93 5.71 14.89
CA GLU A 192 -11.56 6.14 15.20
C GLU A 192 -11.22 5.73 16.64
N LYS A 193 -10.12 5.00 16.80
CA LYS A 193 -9.58 4.58 18.10
C LYS A 193 -8.35 5.38 18.45
N LEU A 194 -8.24 5.71 19.73
CA LEU A 194 -7.03 6.32 20.26
C LEU A 194 -5.97 5.22 20.50
N TYR A 195 -4.70 5.55 20.24
CA TYR A 195 -3.56 4.62 20.42
C TYR A 195 -3.48 3.97 21.83
N GLN A 196 -4.13 4.54 22.84
CA GLN A 196 -4.10 4.08 24.22
C GLN A 196 -5.33 3.23 24.61
N GLU A 197 -6.22 2.99 23.69
CA GLU A 197 -7.40 2.13 23.84
C GLU A 197 -7.21 0.78 23.15
#